data_9e77af695192dc456bdec054ee6ea7e8
#
_entry.id   9e77af695192dc456bdec054ee6ea7e8
#
_cell.length_a   1.000
_cell.length_b   1.000
_cell.length_c   1.000
_cell.angle_alpha   90.00
_cell.angle_beta   90.00
_cell.angle_gamma   90.00
#
_symmetry.space_group_name_H-M   'P 1'
#
loop_
_entity.id
_entity.type
_entity.pdbx_description
1 polymer ?
#
loop_
_entity_poly.entity_id
_entity_poly.type
_entity_poly.pdbx_seq_one_letter_code
_entity_poly.pdbx_strand_id
1 'polypeptide(L)'
;LIISVLLLGCEEAATYATADDAKAALNGQGVITIDGDFSEPNQASDIRVNNGFAGFMRETGLINGKWTISANYEEWFYAKYVTDEPVNHQEGVNSGSTLGFYDMDGNCLGYAQERVDANWDNAYIVYFLDPDFTPTGLYASEDCKTLWDDSETVLAEGDIDWSYSSDMCTITITPTGGKDVPIFAKIAMYVKLYYEANMLKM
;
A
#
# COMPACT_ATOMS: atom_id res chain seq x y z
N LEU A 1 34.23 -32.40 -27.67
CA LEU A 1 32.86 -31.96 -27.43
C LEU A 1 32.82 -31.30 -26.06
N ILE A 2 32.82 -29.94 -26.03
CA ILE A 2 32.75 -29.17 -24.80
C ILE A 2 31.26 -28.92 -24.55
N ILE A 3 30.70 -29.55 -23.53
CA ILE A 3 29.34 -29.28 -23.06
C ILE A 3 29.44 -28.09 -22.12
N SER A 4 29.11 -26.90 -22.62
CA SER A 4 28.85 -25.73 -21.77
C SER A 4 27.55 -25.93 -21.04
N VAL A 5 27.63 -26.32 -19.78
CA VAL A 5 26.48 -26.28 -18.86
C VAL A 5 26.23 -24.79 -18.58
N LEU A 6 25.20 -24.21 -19.19
CA LEU A 6 24.59 -22.96 -18.75
C LEU A 6 23.99 -23.21 -17.35
N LEU A 7 24.72 -22.85 -16.32
CA LEU A 7 24.13 -22.59 -15.01
C LEU A 7 23.23 -21.37 -15.19
N LEU A 8 21.92 -21.59 -15.40
CA LEU A 8 20.90 -20.61 -15.09
C LEU A 8 20.99 -20.45 -13.57
N GLY A 9 21.80 -19.47 -13.13
CA GLY A 9 21.76 -19.00 -11.76
C GLY A 9 20.35 -18.45 -11.54
N CYS A 10 19.62 -18.99 -10.57
CA CYS A 10 18.59 -18.22 -9.91
C CYS A 10 19.31 -16.98 -9.40
N GLU A 11 19.07 -15.82 -10.02
CA GLU A 11 19.43 -14.54 -9.39
C GLU A 11 18.60 -14.52 -8.11
N GLU A 12 19.24 -14.74 -6.97
CA GLU A 12 18.62 -14.42 -5.68
C GLU A 12 18.21 -12.95 -5.75
N ALA A 13 16.93 -12.69 -5.53
CA ALA A 13 16.41 -11.33 -5.51
C ALA A 13 17.26 -10.52 -4.54
N ALA A 14 17.79 -9.39 -5.00
CA ALA A 14 18.64 -8.52 -4.19
C ALA A 14 17.88 -8.14 -2.90
N THR A 15 18.51 -8.34 -1.76
CA THR A 15 17.97 -7.97 -0.46
C THR A 15 18.65 -6.67 -0.02
N TYR A 16 17.89 -5.72 0.50
CA TYR A 16 18.45 -4.49 1.05
C TYR A 16 19.23 -4.80 2.32
N ALA A 17 20.44 -4.25 2.43
CA ALA A 17 21.37 -4.62 3.49
C ALA A 17 20.93 -4.15 4.88
N THR A 18 20.24 -3.01 4.95
CA THR A 18 19.76 -2.40 6.20
C THR A 18 18.29 -2.02 6.10
N ALA A 19 17.65 -1.79 7.25
CA ALA A 19 16.29 -1.27 7.29
C ALA A 19 16.19 0.13 6.65
N ASP A 20 17.21 0.97 6.79
CA ASP A 20 17.22 2.31 6.21
C ASP A 20 17.33 2.27 4.68
N ASP A 21 18.13 1.35 4.13
CA ASP A 21 18.18 1.12 2.68
C ASP A 21 16.81 0.64 2.15
N ALA A 22 16.16 -0.27 2.88
CA ALA A 22 14.85 -0.76 2.55
C ALA A 22 13.77 0.36 2.63
N LYS A 23 13.79 1.20 3.68
CA LYS A 23 12.88 2.36 3.80
C LYS A 23 13.08 3.36 2.66
N ALA A 24 14.33 3.64 2.29
CA ALA A 24 14.64 4.52 1.17
C ALA A 24 14.10 3.95 -0.16
N ALA A 25 14.27 2.65 -0.40
CA ALA A 25 13.75 1.99 -1.59
C ALA A 25 12.22 1.99 -1.63
N LEU A 26 11.56 1.70 -0.49
CA LEU A 26 10.10 1.69 -0.37
C LEU A 26 9.48 3.08 -0.60
N ASN A 27 10.15 4.15 -0.19
CA ASN A 27 9.72 5.54 -0.46
C ASN A 27 10.07 6.02 -1.88
N GLY A 28 11.00 5.34 -2.57
CA GLY A 28 11.52 5.76 -3.88
C GLY A 28 10.60 5.39 -5.05
N GLN A 29 11.17 5.44 -6.26
CA GLN A 29 10.49 5.25 -7.54
C GLN A 29 10.50 3.78 -8.02
N GLY A 30 10.93 2.82 -7.19
CA GLY A 30 10.93 1.40 -7.55
C GLY A 30 9.51 0.84 -7.61
N VAL A 31 9.31 -0.10 -8.53
CA VAL A 31 8.05 -0.88 -8.60
C VAL A 31 7.95 -1.73 -7.34
N ILE A 32 6.85 -1.58 -6.62
CA ILE A 32 6.54 -2.40 -5.44
C ILE A 32 5.65 -3.56 -5.86
N THR A 33 6.02 -4.78 -5.45
CA THR A 33 5.15 -5.94 -5.52
C THR A 33 4.92 -6.48 -4.12
N ILE A 34 3.68 -6.87 -3.83
CA ILE A 34 3.29 -7.49 -2.57
C ILE A 34 2.50 -8.75 -2.89
N ASP A 35 3.04 -9.89 -2.48
CA ASP A 35 2.40 -11.18 -2.68
C ASP A 35 1.53 -11.51 -1.47
N GLY A 36 0.23 -11.66 -1.69
CA GLY A 36 -0.76 -12.02 -0.68
C GLY A 36 -1.25 -13.44 -0.85
N ASP A 37 -1.32 -14.20 0.25
CA ASP A 37 -2.02 -15.47 0.34
C ASP A 37 -3.32 -15.27 1.11
N PHE A 38 -4.45 -15.47 0.44
CA PHE A 38 -5.77 -15.27 1.04
C PHE A 38 -6.32 -16.54 1.68
N SER A 39 -5.61 -17.67 1.57
CA SER A 39 -6.01 -18.93 2.19
C SER A 39 -5.75 -18.94 3.70
N GLU A 40 -4.78 -18.17 4.17
CA GLU A 40 -4.35 -18.15 5.57
C GLU A 40 -4.36 -16.72 6.15
N PRO A 41 -5.30 -16.39 7.03
CA PRO A 41 -5.30 -15.11 7.73
C PRO A 41 -4.08 -15.02 8.67
N ASN A 42 -3.49 -13.83 8.76
CA ASN A 42 -2.30 -13.48 9.57
C ASN A 42 -0.94 -13.93 9.00
N GLN A 43 -0.85 -14.35 7.75
CA GLN A 43 0.45 -14.51 7.11
C GLN A 43 1.12 -13.17 6.85
N ALA A 44 2.46 -13.21 6.81
CA ALA A 44 3.24 -12.08 6.35
C ALA A 44 3.38 -12.16 4.83
N SER A 45 3.07 -11.05 4.16
CA SER A 45 3.27 -10.88 2.71
C SER A 45 4.61 -10.20 2.46
N ASP A 46 5.43 -10.77 1.60
CA ASP A 46 6.69 -10.14 1.19
C ASP A 46 6.43 -8.85 0.43
N ILE A 47 7.13 -7.80 0.81
CA ILE A 47 7.18 -6.55 0.05
C ILE A 47 8.51 -6.53 -0.71
N ARG A 48 8.43 -6.38 -2.03
CA ARG A 48 9.60 -6.31 -2.91
C ARG A 48 9.63 -4.97 -3.63
N VAL A 49 10.82 -4.46 -3.85
CA VAL A 49 11.06 -3.28 -4.69
C VAL A 49 11.98 -3.69 -5.82
N ASN A 50 11.53 -3.56 -7.08
CA ASN A 50 12.26 -4.03 -8.27
C ASN A 50 12.75 -5.49 -8.13
N ASN A 51 11.90 -6.37 -7.62
CA ASN A 51 12.14 -7.77 -7.28
C ASN A 51 13.10 -8.02 -6.08
N GLY A 52 13.70 -6.99 -5.48
CA GLY A 52 14.51 -7.12 -4.27
C GLY A 52 13.63 -7.14 -3.03
N PHE A 53 13.87 -8.09 -2.11
CA PHE A 53 13.16 -8.13 -0.83
C PHE A 53 13.46 -6.85 -0.03
N ALA A 54 12.41 -6.09 0.31
CA ALA A 54 12.52 -4.83 1.05
C ALA A 54 11.88 -4.92 2.45
N GLY A 55 11.01 -5.89 2.68
CA GLY A 55 10.34 -6.05 3.96
C GLY A 55 9.12 -6.96 3.85
N PHE A 56 8.25 -6.88 4.83
CA PHE A 56 7.00 -7.61 4.82
C PHE A 56 5.88 -6.80 5.46
N MET A 57 4.68 -7.17 5.10
CA MET A 57 3.46 -6.69 5.72
C MET A 57 2.76 -7.86 6.41
N ARG A 58 2.32 -7.63 7.64
CA ARG A 58 1.53 -8.61 8.39
C ARG A 58 0.17 -8.02 8.72
N GLU A 59 -0.87 -8.69 8.27
CA GLU A 59 -2.22 -8.40 8.71
C GLU A 59 -2.50 -9.11 10.03
N THR A 60 -3.11 -8.41 10.99
CA THR A 60 -3.57 -8.95 12.26
C THR A 60 -4.98 -8.47 12.56
N GLY A 61 -5.90 -9.40 12.85
CA GLY A 61 -7.29 -9.12 13.24
C GLY A 61 -8.29 -9.21 12.09
N LEU A 62 -9.31 -10.06 12.28
CA LEU A 62 -10.36 -10.36 11.30
C LEU A 62 -11.41 -9.24 11.13
N ILE A 63 -11.56 -8.33 12.09
CA ILE A 63 -12.69 -7.38 12.11
C ILE A 63 -12.23 -5.91 12.00
N ASN A 64 -11.03 -5.60 12.49
CA ASN A 64 -10.44 -4.26 12.42
C ASN A 64 -8.98 -4.41 11.97
N GLY A 65 -8.79 -4.85 10.73
CA GLY A 65 -7.46 -5.17 10.21
C GLY A 65 -6.41 -4.15 10.62
N LYS A 66 -5.34 -4.66 11.21
CA LYS A 66 -4.12 -3.89 11.46
C LYS A 66 -3.05 -4.48 10.56
N TRP A 67 -2.45 -3.65 9.73
CA TRP A 67 -1.34 -4.02 8.85
C TRP A 67 -0.06 -3.43 9.42
N THR A 68 0.82 -4.28 9.94
CA THR A 68 2.16 -3.86 10.37
C THR A 68 3.11 -4.01 9.21
N ILE A 69 3.82 -2.94 8.88
CA ILE A 69 4.78 -2.86 7.79
C ILE A 69 6.18 -2.85 8.39
N SER A 70 7.02 -3.76 7.90
CA SER A 70 8.42 -3.84 8.27
C SER A 70 9.30 -3.47 7.09
N ALA A 71 10.37 -2.73 7.35
CA ALA A 71 11.44 -2.49 6.40
C ALA A 71 12.58 -3.45 6.73
N ASN A 72 13.01 -4.26 5.75
CA ASN A 72 13.85 -5.41 6.00
C ASN A 72 13.19 -6.32 7.06
N TYR A 73 13.71 -6.42 8.29
CA TYR A 73 13.14 -7.21 9.38
C TYR A 73 12.75 -6.36 10.60
N GLU A 74 12.78 -5.02 10.48
CA GLU A 74 12.42 -4.10 11.53
C GLU A 74 11.01 -3.55 11.32
N GLU A 75 10.14 -3.68 12.33
CA GLU A 75 8.82 -3.04 12.29
C GLU A 75 8.98 -1.52 12.19
N TRP A 76 8.26 -0.93 11.24
CA TRP A 76 8.44 0.49 10.91
C TRP A 76 7.21 1.32 11.27
N PHE A 77 6.04 0.92 10.79
CA PHE A 77 4.78 1.58 11.09
C PHE A 77 3.63 0.59 10.91
N TYR A 78 2.43 0.99 11.32
CA TYR A 78 1.24 0.20 11.04
C TYR A 78 0.11 1.07 10.50
N ALA A 79 -0.78 0.44 9.75
CA ALA A 79 -2.05 0.99 9.28
C ALA A 79 -3.21 0.28 9.96
N LYS A 80 -4.31 0.98 10.23
CA LYS A 80 -5.57 0.41 10.70
C LYS A 80 -6.75 1.28 10.31
N TYR A 81 -7.94 0.68 10.16
CA TYR A 81 -9.16 1.48 10.04
C TYR A 81 -9.43 2.24 11.33
N VAL A 82 -9.83 3.50 11.18
CA VAL A 82 -10.18 4.38 12.28
C VAL A 82 -11.69 4.38 12.42
N THR A 83 -12.17 4.11 13.64
CA THR A 83 -13.59 4.08 13.98
C THR A 83 -14.02 5.27 14.83
N ASP A 84 -13.08 6.11 15.24
CA ASP A 84 -13.34 7.26 16.11
C ASP A 84 -14.10 8.35 15.35
N GLU A 85 -15.22 8.80 15.90
CA GLU A 85 -16.11 9.80 15.29
C GLU A 85 -15.41 11.10 14.86
N PRO A 86 -14.49 11.70 15.63
CA PRO A 86 -13.85 12.95 15.22
C PRO A 86 -13.04 12.84 13.92
N VAL A 87 -12.58 11.62 13.60
CA VAL A 87 -11.81 11.35 12.38
C VAL A 87 -12.73 11.05 11.20
N ASN A 88 -13.80 10.27 11.44
CA ASN A 88 -14.72 9.84 10.39
C ASN A 88 -15.79 10.88 10.06
N HIS A 89 -16.11 11.78 10.99
CA HIS A 89 -17.20 12.76 10.85
C HIS A 89 -16.69 14.19 11.04
N GLN A 90 -15.80 14.63 10.14
CA GLN A 90 -15.40 16.03 10.08
C GLN A 90 -16.59 16.90 9.62
N GLU A 91 -16.79 18.04 10.26
CA GLU A 91 -17.88 18.96 9.92
C GLU A 91 -17.79 19.40 8.45
N GLY A 92 -18.86 19.21 7.71
CA GLY A 92 -18.95 19.59 6.30
C GLY A 92 -18.27 18.61 5.32
N VAL A 93 -17.74 17.49 5.80
CA VAL A 93 -17.15 16.46 4.96
C VAL A 93 -18.04 15.21 4.98
N ASN A 94 -18.49 14.80 3.80
CA ASN A 94 -19.13 13.49 3.65
C ASN A 94 -18.04 12.45 3.39
N SER A 95 -17.66 11.72 4.43
CA SER A 95 -16.56 10.75 4.38
C SER A 95 -17.06 9.30 4.43
N GLY A 96 -16.36 8.44 3.70
CA GLY A 96 -16.46 6.99 3.80
C GLY A 96 -15.48 6.43 4.84
N SER A 97 -14.78 5.36 4.50
CA SER A 97 -13.80 4.73 5.38
C SER A 97 -12.53 5.57 5.53
N THR A 98 -11.92 5.48 6.70
CA THR A 98 -10.64 6.15 6.99
C THR A 98 -9.61 5.14 7.47
N LEU A 99 -8.47 5.09 6.78
CA LEU A 99 -7.30 4.31 7.17
C LEU A 99 -6.28 5.25 7.81
N GLY A 100 -5.91 5.00 9.06
CA GLY A 100 -4.89 5.78 9.77
C GLY A 100 -3.55 5.06 9.76
N PHE A 101 -2.46 5.83 9.69
CA PHE A 101 -1.08 5.37 9.74
C PHE A 101 -0.43 5.84 11.03
N TYR A 102 0.28 4.96 11.71
CA TYR A 102 0.86 5.22 13.01
C TYR A 102 2.27 4.65 13.09
N ASP A 103 3.20 5.35 13.73
CA ASP A 103 4.48 4.76 14.08
C ASP A 103 4.33 3.65 15.14
N MET A 104 5.41 2.98 15.49
CA MET A 104 5.38 1.89 16.47
C MET A 104 5.11 2.36 17.90
N ASP A 105 5.28 3.65 18.17
CA ASP A 105 4.94 4.28 19.46
C ASP A 105 3.47 4.72 19.52
N GLY A 106 2.75 4.63 18.39
CA GLY A 106 1.33 4.98 18.26
C GLY A 106 1.07 6.44 17.90
N ASN A 107 2.09 7.20 17.53
CA ASN A 107 1.90 8.55 17.03
C ASN A 107 1.32 8.51 15.61
N CYS A 108 0.31 9.34 15.35
CA CYS A 108 -0.30 9.41 14.03
C CYS A 108 0.67 10.02 13.01
N LEU A 109 0.80 9.36 11.86
CA LEU A 109 1.59 9.82 10.71
C LEU A 109 0.72 10.46 9.63
N GLY A 110 -0.60 10.23 9.66
CA GLY A 110 -1.56 10.74 8.69
C GLY A 110 -2.69 9.75 8.42
N TYR A 111 -3.55 10.09 7.45
CA TYR A 111 -4.73 9.32 7.12
C TYR A 111 -4.90 9.18 5.59
N ALA A 112 -5.57 8.11 5.17
CA ALA A 112 -6.19 7.99 3.86
C ALA A 112 -7.70 7.88 4.07
N GLN A 113 -8.45 8.91 3.67
CA GLN A 113 -9.88 9.04 3.93
C GLN A 113 -10.66 9.11 2.62
N GLU A 114 -11.65 8.26 2.47
CA GLU A 114 -12.61 8.38 1.38
C GLU A 114 -13.52 9.57 1.62
N ARG A 115 -13.66 10.42 0.61
CA ARG A 115 -14.55 11.58 0.63
C ARG A 115 -15.37 11.61 -0.65
N VAL A 116 -16.64 12.00 -0.53
CA VAL A 116 -17.44 12.35 -1.72
C VAL A 116 -17.02 13.73 -2.17
N ASP A 117 -16.55 13.85 -3.39
CA ASP A 117 -16.09 15.11 -3.97
C ASP A 117 -17.05 15.57 -5.07
N ALA A 118 -17.66 16.76 -4.87
CA ALA A 118 -18.59 17.35 -5.82
C ALA A 118 -17.92 17.73 -7.15
N ASN A 119 -16.61 17.98 -7.17
CA ASN A 119 -15.87 18.28 -8.40
C ASN A 119 -15.65 17.04 -9.28
N TRP A 120 -15.87 15.85 -8.72
CA TRP A 120 -15.71 14.57 -9.38
C TRP A 120 -17.06 13.83 -9.52
N ASP A 121 -18.10 14.53 -9.90
CA ASP A 121 -19.46 13.99 -10.09
C ASP A 121 -20.01 13.24 -8.86
N ASN A 122 -19.62 13.66 -7.65
CA ASN A 122 -19.88 13.00 -6.37
C ASN A 122 -19.31 11.56 -6.27
N ALA A 123 -18.23 11.27 -6.99
CA ALA A 123 -17.48 10.04 -6.79
C ALA A 123 -16.72 10.07 -5.45
N TYR A 124 -16.42 8.89 -4.91
CA TYR A 124 -15.51 8.78 -3.79
C TYR A 124 -14.07 8.96 -4.29
N ILE A 125 -13.34 9.85 -3.62
CA ILE A 125 -11.92 10.07 -3.83
C ILE A 125 -11.21 9.84 -2.50
N VAL A 126 -10.08 9.16 -2.52
CA VAL A 126 -9.25 8.96 -1.32
C VAL A 126 -8.32 10.15 -1.16
N TYR A 127 -8.52 10.92 -0.10
CA TYR A 127 -7.68 12.03 0.32
C TYR A 127 -6.60 11.55 1.27
N PHE A 128 -5.35 11.90 1.00
CA PHE A 128 -4.28 11.72 1.96
C PHE A 128 -4.15 12.97 2.82
N LEU A 129 -4.25 12.78 4.13
CA LEU A 129 -4.29 13.85 5.13
C LEU A 129 -3.11 13.68 6.07
N ASP A 130 -2.58 14.79 6.55
CA ASP A 130 -1.65 14.78 7.67
C ASP A 130 -2.38 14.56 9.02
N PRO A 131 -1.65 14.48 10.15
CA PRO A 131 -2.27 14.20 11.45
C PRO A 131 -3.29 15.21 11.93
N ASP A 132 -3.29 16.43 11.41
CA ASP A 132 -4.27 17.49 11.74
C ASP A 132 -5.42 17.59 10.71
N PHE A 133 -5.55 16.58 9.85
CA PHE A 133 -6.55 16.43 8.79
C PHE A 133 -6.42 17.42 7.63
N THR A 134 -5.29 18.08 7.47
CA THR A 134 -5.02 18.93 6.31
C THR A 134 -4.69 18.05 5.10
N PRO A 135 -5.29 18.28 3.92
CA PRO A 135 -4.93 17.56 2.70
C PRO A 135 -3.45 17.76 2.34
N THR A 136 -2.77 16.67 2.03
CA THR A 136 -1.34 16.67 1.65
C THR A 136 -1.11 17.01 0.18
N GLY A 137 -2.20 17.14 -0.61
CA GLY A 137 -2.11 17.28 -2.06
C GLY A 137 -1.91 15.97 -2.79
N LEU A 138 -2.12 14.84 -2.12
CA LEU A 138 -2.16 13.51 -2.72
C LEU A 138 -3.58 12.97 -2.69
N TYR A 139 -3.97 12.32 -3.79
CA TYR A 139 -5.31 11.77 -3.97
C TYR A 139 -5.22 10.41 -4.66
N ALA A 140 -6.18 9.53 -4.42
CA ALA A 140 -6.33 8.30 -5.18
C ALA A 140 -7.79 8.08 -5.60
N SER A 141 -7.98 7.32 -6.69
CA SER A 141 -9.29 6.81 -7.09
C SER A 141 -9.91 5.95 -5.99
N GLU A 142 -11.24 5.81 -5.98
CA GLU A 142 -11.97 4.98 -5.01
C GLU A 142 -11.42 3.54 -4.96
N ASP A 143 -11.12 2.98 -6.13
CA ASP A 143 -10.52 1.65 -6.28
C ASP A 143 -9.00 1.63 -6.00
N CYS A 144 -8.40 2.79 -5.73
CA CYS A 144 -6.97 2.98 -5.48
C CYS A 144 -6.04 2.44 -6.59
N LYS A 145 -6.53 2.36 -7.84
CA LYS A 145 -5.71 2.01 -9.00
C LYS A 145 -4.89 3.16 -9.53
N THR A 146 -5.24 4.38 -9.18
CA THR A 146 -4.49 5.57 -9.63
C THR A 146 -4.27 6.52 -8.47
N LEU A 147 -3.03 6.96 -8.29
CA LEU A 147 -2.63 8.01 -7.36
C LEU A 147 -2.17 9.23 -8.14
N TRP A 148 -2.61 10.43 -7.76
CA TRP A 148 -2.23 11.70 -8.40
C TRP A 148 -2.01 12.83 -7.39
N ASP A 149 -1.42 13.91 -7.84
CA ASP A 149 -1.22 15.15 -7.06
C ASP A 149 -2.23 16.25 -7.41
N ASP A 150 -2.13 17.40 -6.73
CA ASP A 150 -2.96 18.61 -6.95
C ASP A 150 -2.98 19.11 -8.40
N SER A 151 -2.00 18.74 -9.19
CA SER A 151 -1.89 19.11 -10.61
C SER A 151 -2.50 18.05 -11.52
N GLU A 152 -3.21 17.05 -10.96
CA GLU A 152 -3.74 15.89 -11.67
C GLU A 152 -2.63 15.04 -12.37
N THR A 153 -1.39 15.18 -11.91
CA THR A 153 -0.29 14.36 -12.41
C THR A 153 -0.36 12.99 -11.78
N VAL A 154 -0.47 11.94 -12.58
CA VAL A 154 -0.43 10.56 -12.10
C VAL A 154 0.95 10.25 -11.54
N LEU A 155 1.00 9.83 -10.28
CA LEU A 155 2.23 9.53 -9.54
C LEU A 155 2.48 8.03 -9.39
N ALA A 156 1.42 7.23 -9.36
CA ALA A 156 1.52 5.77 -9.32
C ALA A 156 0.26 5.12 -9.87
N GLU A 157 0.42 3.91 -10.39
CA GLU A 157 -0.65 3.03 -10.83
C GLU A 157 -0.59 1.72 -10.05
N GLY A 158 -1.75 1.22 -9.63
CA GLY A 158 -1.93 -0.05 -8.94
C GLY A 158 -2.59 -1.09 -9.83
N ASP A 159 -2.12 -2.32 -9.75
CA ASP A 159 -2.69 -3.46 -10.47
C ASP A 159 -2.77 -4.69 -9.56
N ILE A 160 -3.71 -5.59 -9.88
CA ILE A 160 -3.92 -6.86 -9.17
C ILE A 160 -3.85 -7.99 -10.18
N ASP A 161 -2.93 -8.91 -9.96
CA ASP A 161 -2.89 -10.20 -10.64
C ASP A 161 -3.38 -11.29 -9.66
N TRP A 162 -4.51 -11.88 -10.00
CA TRP A 162 -5.17 -12.86 -9.17
C TRP A 162 -5.07 -14.27 -9.76
N SER A 163 -4.53 -15.21 -8.98
CA SER A 163 -4.50 -16.61 -9.34
C SER A 163 -5.60 -17.41 -8.65
N TYR A 164 -6.69 -17.68 -9.36
CA TYR A 164 -7.81 -18.49 -8.85
C TYR A 164 -7.43 -19.91 -8.44
N SER A 165 -6.33 -20.45 -8.94
CA SER A 165 -5.91 -21.83 -8.67
C SER A 165 -5.10 -21.99 -7.38
N SER A 166 -4.53 -20.93 -6.85
CA SER A 166 -3.63 -20.97 -5.70
C SER A 166 -4.03 -20.07 -4.55
N ASP A 167 -5.16 -19.36 -4.68
CA ASP A 167 -5.58 -18.30 -3.74
C ASP A 167 -4.51 -17.20 -3.51
N MET A 168 -3.54 -17.11 -4.41
CA MET A 168 -2.48 -16.11 -4.38
C MET A 168 -2.88 -14.89 -5.18
N CYS A 169 -2.51 -13.72 -4.68
CA CYS A 169 -2.68 -12.44 -5.33
C CYS A 169 -1.36 -11.69 -5.29
N THR A 170 -0.94 -11.16 -6.44
CA THR A 170 0.15 -10.21 -6.51
C THR A 170 -0.41 -8.83 -6.79
N ILE A 171 -0.18 -7.90 -5.88
CA ILE A 171 -0.51 -6.50 -6.08
C ILE A 171 0.77 -5.76 -6.46
N THR A 172 0.70 -5.06 -7.59
CA THR A 172 1.81 -4.27 -8.12
C THR A 172 1.47 -2.80 -8.03
N ILE A 173 2.39 -2.00 -7.49
CA ILE A 173 2.28 -0.54 -7.46
C ILE A 173 3.48 0.02 -8.23
N THR A 174 3.18 0.66 -9.35
CA THR A 174 4.15 1.20 -10.29
C THR A 174 4.17 2.72 -10.21
N PRO A 175 5.21 3.34 -9.61
CA PRO A 175 5.41 4.78 -9.72
C PRO A 175 5.60 5.20 -11.18
N THR A 176 4.93 6.27 -11.61
CA THR A 176 4.97 6.75 -13.00
C THR A 176 6.10 7.73 -13.27
N GLY A 177 6.87 8.07 -12.23
CA GLY A 177 8.05 8.94 -12.32
C GLY A 177 7.78 10.39 -11.91
N GLY A 178 8.85 11.12 -11.65
CA GLY A 178 8.85 12.57 -11.41
C GLY A 178 8.82 12.98 -9.93
N LYS A 179 8.11 12.30 -9.06
CA LYS A 179 8.07 12.58 -7.60
C LYS A 179 8.10 11.29 -6.82
N ASP A 180 8.73 11.30 -5.66
CA ASP A 180 8.66 10.19 -4.73
C ASP A 180 7.25 10.09 -4.16
N VAL A 181 6.74 8.85 -4.12
CA VAL A 181 5.44 8.53 -3.52
C VAL A 181 5.68 7.97 -2.13
N PRO A 182 5.17 8.61 -1.08
CA PRO A 182 5.35 8.10 0.28
C PRO A 182 4.83 6.67 0.43
N ILE A 183 5.53 5.85 1.20
CA ILE A 183 5.17 4.44 1.39
C ILE A 183 3.76 4.28 1.96
N PHE A 184 3.30 5.17 2.84
CA PHE A 184 1.96 5.10 3.39
C PHE A 184 0.87 5.24 2.31
N ALA A 185 1.09 6.05 1.26
CA ALA A 185 0.18 6.14 0.12
C ALA A 185 0.16 4.83 -0.68
N LYS A 186 1.31 4.22 -0.91
CA LYS A 186 1.43 2.91 -1.57
C LYS A 186 0.75 1.81 -0.76
N ILE A 187 0.90 1.82 0.58
CA ILE A 187 0.22 0.87 1.47
C ILE A 187 -1.30 1.09 1.48
N ALA A 188 -1.77 2.33 1.42
CA ALA A 188 -3.19 2.59 1.28
C ALA A 188 -3.75 2.01 -0.03
N MET A 189 -3.03 2.20 -1.15
CA MET A 189 -3.37 1.55 -2.42
C MET A 189 -3.43 0.03 -2.26
N TYR A 190 -2.41 -0.58 -1.66
CA TYR A 190 -2.39 -2.02 -1.41
C TYR A 190 -3.60 -2.48 -0.60
N VAL A 191 -3.87 -1.85 0.54
CA VAL A 191 -4.98 -2.25 1.43
C VAL A 191 -6.31 -2.22 0.70
N LYS A 192 -6.55 -1.19 -0.11
CA LYS A 192 -7.79 -1.08 -0.90
C LYS A 192 -7.88 -2.13 -2.00
N LEU A 193 -6.82 -2.32 -2.77
CA LEU A 193 -6.76 -3.34 -3.81
C LEU A 193 -6.92 -4.75 -3.22
N TYR A 194 -6.34 -5.01 -2.05
CA TYR A 194 -6.51 -6.26 -1.32
C TYR A 194 -7.97 -6.51 -0.94
N TYR A 195 -8.69 -5.49 -0.44
CA TYR A 195 -10.12 -5.62 -0.13
C TYR A 195 -10.96 -5.86 -1.37
N GLU A 196 -10.68 -5.18 -2.46
CA GLU A 196 -11.38 -5.40 -3.74
C GLU A 196 -11.21 -6.85 -4.19
N ALA A 197 -9.99 -7.39 -4.15
CA ALA A 197 -9.72 -8.78 -4.49
C ALA A 197 -10.49 -9.77 -3.60
N ASN A 198 -10.61 -9.51 -2.29
CA ASN A 198 -11.39 -10.34 -1.39
C ASN A 198 -12.89 -10.31 -1.68
N MET A 199 -13.43 -9.16 -2.08
CA MET A 199 -14.84 -9.01 -2.43
C MET A 199 -15.20 -9.75 -3.71
N LEU A 200 -14.26 -9.90 -4.64
CA LEU A 200 -14.46 -10.67 -5.88
C LEU A 200 -14.49 -12.19 -5.66
N LYS A 201 -14.10 -12.65 -4.46
CA LYS A 201 -14.04 -14.05 -4.07
C LYS A 201 -15.38 -14.61 -3.53
N MET A 202 -16.27 -13.72 -3.11
CA MET A 202 -17.60 -14.06 -2.58
C MET A 202 -18.65 -14.09 -3.66
#